data_4f26e824bbeeb6dfa08e9d0ffbda7610
#
_entry.id   4f26e824bbeeb6dfa08e9d0ffbda7610
#
_cell.length_a   1.000
_cell.length_b   1.000
_cell.length_c   1.000
_cell.angle_alpha   90.00
_cell.angle_beta   90.00
_cell.angle_gamma   90.00
#
_symmetry.space_group_name_H-M   'P 1'
#
loop_
_entity.id
_entity.type
_entity.pdbx_description
1 polymer ?
#
loop_
_entity_poly.entity_id
_entity_poly.type
_entity_poly.pdbx_seq_one_letter_code
_entity_poly.pdbx_strand_id
1 'polypeptide(L)'
;YCTFPHAIEFLNKKYADTFTILTSYPELENYLSPFMDAWESNAQDQLQGQLASAKIPLSRMISPALYWVMTGDDFSLDINNPEEPKILVVGNNPDRQNIYSCALGLYNSRIVKLINKKHQLKSSVIIDELPTIYFRGLDNLIATARSNRVAVCLGFQDFSQLRRDYGDKESKVIENTVGNIFSGQVVSETAKTLSDRFGKVLQKRQSMTINRNDKSTSISTQMDSLIPPSKISNLTQGM
;
A
#
# COMPACT_ATOMS: atom_id res chain seq x y z
N TYR A 1 9.17 -28.99 -2.54
CA TYR A 1 8.62 -27.63 -2.69
C TYR A 1 7.69 -27.32 -1.51
N CYS A 2 8.02 -26.32 -0.71
CA CYS A 2 7.14 -25.80 0.32
C CYS A 2 6.58 -24.47 -0.17
N THR A 3 5.29 -24.43 -0.49
CA THR A 3 4.60 -23.19 -0.88
C THR A 3 3.74 -22.69 0.26
N PHE A 4 3.26 -21.46 0.18
CA PHE A 4 2.43 -20.86 1.21
C PHE A 4 1.13 -21.66 1.51
N PRO A 5 0.39 -22.17 0.52
CA PRO A 5 -0.73 -23.07 0.77
C PRO A 5 -0.35 -24.33 1.55
N HIS A 6 0.77 -24.95 1.24
CA HIS A 6 1.24 -26.12 1.99
C HIS A 6 1.55 -25.78 3.47
N ALA A 7 2.12 -24.60 3.74
CA ALA A 7 2.33 -24.15 5.10
C ALA A 7 1.01 -23.97 5.86
N ILE A 8 -0.03 -23.43 5.20
CA ILE A 8 -1.36 -23.28 5.80
C ILE A 8 -1.98 -24.67 6.09
N GLU A 9 -1.88 -25.59 5.16
CA GLU A 9 -2.38 -26.96 5.37
C GLU A 9 -1.64 -27.66 6.50
N PHE A 10 -0.33 -27.49 6.59
CA PHE A 10 0.48 -28.03 7.68
C PHE A 10 0.04 -27.51 9.04
N LEU A 11 -0.21 -26.19 9.17
CA LEU A 11 -0.72 -25.58 10.39
C LEU A 11 -2.10 -26.10 10.79
N ASN A 12 -2.88 -26.63 9.86
CA ASN A 12 -4.20 -27.19 10.12
C ASN A 12 -4.20 -28.69 10.46
N LYS A 13 -3.03 -29.34 10.45
CA LYS A 13 -2.89 -30.73 10.92
C LYS A 13 -3.08 -30.84 12.43
N LYS A 14 -3.23 -32.06 12.92
CA LYS A 14 -3.26 -32.34 14.37
C LYS A 14 -1.96 -31.90 15.02
N TYR A 15 -2.06 -31.34 16.21
CA TYR A 15 -0.88 -30.83 16.92
C TYR A 15 0.17 -31.90 17.17
N ALA A 16 -0.25 -33.13 17.51
CA ALA A 16 0.69 -34.24 17.69
C ALA A 16 1.57 -34.47 16.45
N ASP A 17 0.94 -34.50 15.25
CA ASP A 17 1.66 -34.73 14.00
C ASP A 17 2.57 -33.55 13.67
N THR A 18 2.05 -32.32 13.88
CA THR A 18 2.81 -31.08 13.63
C THR A 18 4.04 -30.99 14.52
N PHE A 19 3.89 -31.22 15.83
CA PHE A 19 5.02 -31.14 16.76
C PHE A 19 6.02 -32.28 16.55
N THR A 20 5.56 -33.50 16.26
CA THR A 20 6.46 -34.60 15.93
C THR A 20 7.37 -34.27 14.74
N ILE A 21 6.82 -33.66 13.70
CA ILE A 21 7.61 -33.25 12.54
C ILE A 21 8.54 -32.09 12.90
N LEU A 22 8.04 -31.05 13.56
CA LEU A 22 8.85 -29.87 13.83
C LEU A 22 9.99 -30.13 14.82
N THR A 23 9.79 -30.98 15.82
CA THR A 23 10.82 -31.35 16.80
C THR A 23 11.91 -32.25 16.22
N SER A 24 11.66 -32.88 15.03
CA SER A 24 12.71 -33.61 14.32
C SER A 24 13.81 -32.71 13.75
N TYR A 25 13.63 -31.38 13.77
CA TYR A 25 14.58 -30.37 13.32
C TYR A 25 15.16 -29.59 14.51
N PRO A 26 16.40 -29.89 14.96
CA PRO A 26 16.99 -29.25 16.14
C PRO A 26 17.09 -27.72 16.04
N GLU A 27 17.20 -27.21 14.82
CA GLU A 27 17.30 -25.75 14.54
C GLU A 27 16.04 -24.98 14.96
N LEU A 28 14.89 -25.68 15.08
CA LEU A 28 13.60 -25.10 15.43
C LEU A 28 13.32 -25.12 16.93
N GLU A 29 14.15 -25.77 17.74
CA GLU A 29 13.91 -25.97 19.19
C GLU A 29 13.58 -24.67 19.93
N ASN A 30 14.41 -23.63 19.76
CA ASN A 30 14.21 -22.34 20.40
C ASN A 30 12.93 -21.63 19.98
N TYR A 31 12.46 -21.86 18.74
CA TYR A 31 11.22 -21.27 18.24
C TYR A 31 9.99 -22.04 18.73
N LEU A 32 10.15 -23.32 18.98
CA LEU A 32 9.06 -24.22 19.39
C LEU A 32 8.83 -24.21 20.90
N SER A 33 9.85 -23.89 21.70
CA SER A 33 9.79 -23.97 23.16
C SER A 33 8.50 -23.41 23.78
N PRO A 34 8.02 -22.18 23.44
CA PRO A 34 6.81 -21.64 24.07
C PRO A 34 5.54 -22.44 23.74
N PHE A 35 5.52 -23.11 22.58
CA PHE A 35 4.39 -23.94 22.15
C PHE A 35 4.50 -25.35 22.70
N MET A 36 5.71 -25.89 22.84
CA MET A 36 5.97 -27.19 23.44
C MET A 36 5.63 -27.20 24.92
N ASP A 37 6.01 -26.14 25.66
CA ASP A 37 5.66 -26.00 27.08
C ASP A 37 4.14 -26.03 27.30
N ALA A 38 3.37 -25.36 26.43
CA ALA A 38 1.91 -25.39 26.47
C ALA A 38 1.32 -26.76 26.08
N TRP A 39 1.96 -27.47 25.13
CA TRP A 39 1.56 -28.79 24.72
C TRP A 39 1.83 -29.84 25.80
N GLU A 40 3.02 -29.88 26.39
CA GLU A 40 3.45 -30.83 27.40
C GLU A 40 2.73 -30.62 28.75
N SER A 41 2.45 -29.36 29.10
CA SER A 41 1.64 -29.05 30.29
C SER A 41 0.15 -29.28 30.09
N ASN A 42 -0.27 -29.80 28.96
CA ASN A 42 -1.68 -30.02 28.58
C ASN A 42 -2.56 -28.73 28.63
N ALA A 43 -1.96 -27.56 28.45
CA ALA A 43 -2.61 -26.25 28.39
C ALA A 43 -3.17 -26.01 26.96
N GLN A 44 -4.07 -26.89 26.52
CA GLN A 44 -4.60 -26.87 25.15
C GLN A 44 -5.28 -25.57 24.77
N ASP A 45 -6.01 -24.94 25.71
CA ASP A 45 -6.69 -23.66 25.45
C ASP A 45 -5.70 -22.55 25.16
N GLN A 46 -4.57 -22.50 25.87
CA GLN A 46 -3.51 -21.54 25.62
C GLN A 46 -2.87 -21.77 24.26
N LEU A 47 -2.55 -23.01 23.94
CA LEU A 47 -1.97 -23.39 22.65
C LEU A 47 -2.91 -23.04 21.49
N GLN A 48 -4.20 -23.36 21.63
CA GLN A 48 -5.22 -23.02 20.64
C GLN A 48 -5.32 -21.49 20.45
N GLY A 49 -5.31 -20.71 21.52
CA GLY A 49 -5.34 -19.25 21.45
C GLY A 49 -4.13 -18.66 20.72
N GLN A 50 -2.93 -19.17 20.99
CA GLN A 50 -1.71 -18.75 20.30
C GLN A 50 -1.76 -19.07 18.79
N LEU A 51 -2.14 -20.29 18.44
CA LEU A 51 -2.20 -20.73 17.05
C LEU A 51 -3.39 -20.16 16.27
N ALA A 52 -4.51 -19.90 16.93
CA ALA A 52 -5.70 -19.29 16.32
C ALA A 52 -5.40 -17.90 15.75
N SER A 53 -4.55 -17.14 16.41
CA SER A 53 -4.13 -15.81 15.95
C SER A 53 -3.47 -15.85 14.57
N ALA A 54 -2.77 -16.93 14.24
CA ALA A 54 -2.18 -17.15 12.92
C ALA A 54 -3.15 -17.87 11.98
N LYS A 55 -3.86 -18.90 12.45
CA LYS A 55 -4.73 -19.73 11.61
C LYS A 55 -5.93 -18.95 11.04
N ILE A 56 -6.57 -18.07 11.83
CA ILE A 56 -7.74 -17.32 11.40
C ILE A 56 -7.46 -16.41 10.20
N PRO A 57 -6.45 -15.54 10.22
CA PRO A 57 -6.09 -14.76 9.04
C PRO A 57 -5.67 -15.61 7.84
N LEU A 58 -4.90 -16.66 8.06
CA LEU A 58 -4.40 -17.54 7.01
C LEU A 58 -5.51 -18.36 6.35
N SER A 59 -6.55 -18.73 7.08
CA SER A 59 -7.71 -19.47 6.53
C SER A 59 -8.41 -18.71 5.40
N ARG A 60 -8.35 -17.38 5.40
CA ARG A 60 -8.91 -16.56 4.32
C ARG A 60 -8.22 -16.78 2.98
N MET A 61 -7.00 -17.29 2.99
CA MET A 61 -6.22 -17.57 1.79
C MET A 61 -6.44 -19.01 1.27
N ILE A 62 -7.28 -19.78 1.93
CA ILE A 62 -7.64 -21.14 1.50
C ILE A 62 -8.76 -21.02 0.46
N SER A 63 -8.38 -20.99 -0.81
CA SER A 63 -9.30 -21.11 -1.93
C SER A 63 -8.65 -21.91 -3.06
N PRO A 64 -9.39 -22.68 -3.85
CA PRO A 64 -8.83 -23.46 -4.95
C PRO A 64 -8.05 -22.60 -5.95
N ALA A 65 -8.53 -21.41 -6.24
CA ALA A 65 -7.88 -20.48 -7.16
C ALA A 65 -6.54 -19.97 -6.61
N LEU A 66 -6.48 -19.56 -5.33
CA LEU A 66 -5.21 -19.15 -4.71
C LEU A 66 -4.26 -20.30 -4.54
N TYR A 67 -4.78 -21.49 -4.20
CA TYR A 67 -3.94 -22.71 -4.12
C TYR A 67 -3.23 -22.97 -5.44
N TRP A 68 -3.99 -22.95 -6.54
CA TRP A 68 -3.44 -23.14 -7.89
C TRP A 68 -2.34 -22.12 -8.22
N VAL A 69 -2.63 -20.82 -8.02
CA VAL A 69 -1.67 -19.75 -8.35
C VAL A 69 -0.42 -19.80 -7.47
N MET A 70 -0.58 -20.06 -6.17
CA MET A 70 0.54 -20.01 -5.22
C MET A 70 1.36 -21.28 -5.14
N THR A 71 0.92 -22.38 -5.74
CA THR A 71 1.71 -23.62 -5.90
C THR A 71 2.42 -23.69 -7.24
N GLY A 72 2.07 -22.84 -8.20
CA GLY A 72 2.75 -22.72 -9.49
C GLY A 72 4.14 -22.09 -9.35
N ASP A 73 5.01 -22.37 -10.30
CA ASP A 73 6.35 -21.79 -10.44
C ASP A 73 6.65 -21.58 -11.94
N ASP A 74 5.73 -20.87 -12.61
CA ASP A 74 5.77 -20.71 -14.07
C ASP A 74 6.71 -19.59 -14.51
N PHE A 75 6.99 -18.61 -13.61
CA PHE A 75 7.87 -17.48 -13.90
C PHE A 75 8.47 -16.86 -12.63
N SER A 76 9.59 -16.18 -12.80
CA SER A 76 10.26 -15.42 -11.73
C SER A 76 9.61 -14.05 -11.55
N LEU A 77 9.42 -13.61 -10.29
CA LEU A 77 8.98 -12.25 -9.94
C LEU A 77 10.08 -11.19 -10.10
N ASP A 78 11.30 -11.54 -10.48
CA ASP A 78 12.40 -10.62 -10.80
C ASP A 78 12.21 -10.04 -12.20
N ILE A 79 11.23 -9.16 -12.34
CA ILE A 79 10.69 -8.71 -13.62
C ILE A 79 11.63 -7.78 -14.39
N ASN A 80 12.55 -7.10 -13.71
CA ASN A 80 13.52 -6.20 -14.34
C ASN A 80 14.95 -6.78 -14.40
N ASN A 81 15.05 -8.09 -14.30
CA ASN A 81 16.29 -8.81 -14.51
C ASN A 81 16.83 -8.57 -15.94
N PRO A 82 18.09 -8.14 -16.11
CA PRO A 82 18.69 -7.90 -17.42
C PRO A 82 18.67 -9.12 -18.35
N GLU A 83 18.77 -10.32 -17.81
CA GLU A 83 18.82 -11.56 -18.59
C GLU A 83 17.43 -12.01 -19.07
N GLU A 84 16.39 -11.69 -18.30
CA GLU A 84 15.02 -12.13 -18.59
C GLU A 84 13.99 -11.05 -18.19
N PRO A 85 13.96 -9.90 -18.89
CA PRO A 85 13.02 -8.83 -18.57
C PRO A 85 11.58 -9.23 -18.90
N LYS A 86 10.64 -8.83 -18.02
CA LYS A 86 9.23 -9.20 -18.14
C LYS A 86 8.31 -7.99 -17.94
N ILE A 87 7.12 -8.09 -18.49
CA ILE A 87 5.99 -7.24 -18.14
C ILE A 87 5.01 -8.10 -17.35
N LEU A 88 4.72 -7.68 -16.12
CA LEU A 88 3.76 -8.36 -15.26
C LEU A 88 2.52 -7.49 -15.11
N VAL A 89 1.36 -8.05 -15.42
CA VAL A 89 0.06 -7.43 -15.19
C VAL A 89 -0.67 -8.26 -14.14
N VAL A 90 -1.07 -7.61 -13.04
CA VAL A 90 -1.76 -8.24 -11.92
C VAL A 90 -3.15 -7.64 -11.80
N GLY A 91 -4.17 -8.46 -12.02
CA GLY A 91 -5.57 -8.05 -11.88
C GLY A 91 -6.13 -8.39 -10.50
N ASN A 92 -7.07 -7.57 -10.04
CA ASN A 92 -7.87 -7.83 -8.85
C ASN A 92 -9.34 -8.08 -9.26
N ASN A 93 -10.03 -8.93 -8.50
CA ASN A 93 -11.46 -9.16 -8.69
C ASN A 93 -12.23 -8.47 -7.54
N PRO A 94 -13.07 -7.47 -7.83
CA PRO A 94 -13.82 -6.73 -6.83
C PRO A 94 -14.72 -7.62 -5.95
N ASP A 95 -15.33 -8.65 -6.53
CA ASP A 95 -16.25 -9.57 -5.81
C ASP A 95 -15.52 -10.41 -4.76
N ARG A 96 -14.22 -10.61 -4.91
CA ARG A 96 -13.38 -11.42 -4.02
C ARG A 96 -12.19 -10.65 -3.44
N GLN A 97 -12.28 -9.35 -3.40
CA GLN A 97 -11.21 -8.46 -2.97
C GLN A 97 -10.65 -8.85 -1.58
N ASN A 98 -11.51 -9.18 -0.63
CA ASN A 98 -11.10 -9.57 0.74
C ASN A 98 -10.22 -10.81 0.79
N ILE A 99 -10.32 -11.69 -0.21
CA ILE A 99 -9.52 -12.90 -0.31
C ILE A 99 -8.24 -12.61 -1.09
N TYR A 100 -8.36 -11.97 -2.25
CA TYR A 100 -7.24 -11.77 -3.17
C TYR A 100 -6.29 -10.66 -2.73
N SER A 101 -6.77 -9.65 -2.01
CA SER A 101 -5.92 -8.56 -1.52
C SER A 101 -4.77 -9.04 -0.64
N CYS A 102 -4.96 -10.09 0.15
CA CYS A 102 -3.89 -10.68 0.95
C CYS A 102 -2.78 -11.29 0.07
N ALA A 103 -3.15 -12.06 -0.94
CA ALA A 103 -2.21 -12.66 -1.88
C ALA A 103 -1.51 -11.58 -2.74
N LEU A 104 -2.28 -10.60 -3.25
CA LEU A 104 -1.74 -9.49 -4.02
C LEU A 104 -0.77 -8.64 -3.19
N GLY A 105 -1.09 -8.39 -1.91
CA GLY A 105 -0.20 -7.69 -0.99
C GLY A 105 1.12 -8.43 -0.78
N LEU A 106 1.09 -9.78 -0.69
CA LEU A 106 2.28 -10.60 -0.57
C LEU A 106 3.14 -10.54 -1.85
N TYR A 107 2.53 -10.71 -3.03
CA TYR A 107 3.23 -10.58 -4.31
C TYR A 107 3.83 -9.20 -4.50
N ASN A 108 3.06 -8.15 -4.28
CA ASN A 108 3.53 -6.77 -4.42
C ASN A 108 4.68 -6.47 -3.48
N SER A 109 4.60 -6.89 -2.22
CA SER A 109 5.69 -6.74 -1.25
C SER A 109 6.98 -7.45 -1.68
N ARG A 110 6.85 -8.59 -2.35
CA ARG A 110 8.01 -9.33 -2.89
C ARG A 110 8.56 -8.66 -4.14
N ILE A 111 7.70 -8.29 -5.08
CA ILE A 111 8.07 -7.61 -6.34
C ILE A 111 8.83 -6.31 -6.04
N VAL A 112 8.31 -5.47 -5.15
CA VAL A 112 8.96 -4.21 -4.75
C VAL A 112 10.38 -4.41 -4.25
N LYS A 113 10.62 -5.47 -3.48
CA LYS A 113 11.99 -5.81 -3.01
C LYS A 113 12.89 -6.30 -4.12
N LEU A 114 12.36 -6.97 -5.13
CA LEU A 114 13.14 -7.51 -6.24
C LEU A 114 13.51 -6.43 -7.25
N ILE A 115 12.56 -5.57 -7.63
CA ILE A 115 12.79 -4.51 -8.63
C ILE A 115 13.65 -3.36 -8.10
N ASN A 116 13.62 -3.13 -6.79
CA ASN A 116 14.31 -2.00 -6.16
C ASN A 116 15.74 -2.36 -5.76
N LYS A 117 16.49 -2.88 -6.71
CA LYS A 117 17.91 -3.28 -6.55
C LYS A 117 18.81 -2.54 -7.52
N LYS A 118 20.10 -2.46 -7.18
CA LYS A 118 21.13 -1.96 -8.11
C LYS A 118 21.37 -2.95 -9.25
N HIS A 119 21.85 -2.44 -10.36
CA HIS A 119 22.22 -3.23 -11.55
C HIS A 119 21.07 -3.94 -12.27
N GLN A 120 19.84 -3.57 -11.97
CA GLN A 120 18.65 -4.01 -12.69
C GLN A 120 18.31 -3.06 -13.85
N LEU A 121 17.47 -3.53 -14.79
CA LEU A 121 16.95 -2.68 -15.86
C LEU A 121 16.04 -1.57 -15.31
N LYS A 122 15.95 -0.47 -16.06
CA LYS A 122 14.94 0.55 -15.79
C LYS A 122 13.56 -0.08 -15.82
N SER A 123 12.76 0.21 -14.82
CA SER A 123 11.43 -0.36 -14.68
C SER A 123 10.40 0.65 -14.19
N SER A 124 9.13 0.30 -14.29
CA SER A 124 8.04 1.10 -13.74
C SER A 124 7.08 0.22 -12.95
N VAL A 125 6.55 0.80 -11.87
CA VAL A 125 5.45 0.24 -11.09
C VAL A 125 4.26 1.17 -11.25
N ILE A 126 3.19 0.65 -11.83
CA ILE A 126 1.97 1.40 -12.05
C ILE A 126 0.88 0.70 -11.24
N ILE A 127 0.31 1.39 -10.28
CA ILE A 127 -0.75 0.88 -9.42
C ILE A 127 -1.97 1.76 -9.63
N ASP A 128 -2.98 1.21 -10.24
CA ASP A 128 -4.29 1.83 -10.35
C ASP A 128 -5.13 1.45 -9.13
N GLU A 129 -5.90 2.38 -8.61
CA GLU A 129 -6.75 2.23 -7.42
C GLU A 129 -5.95 1.72 -6.20
N LEU A 130 -4.85 2.41 -5.85
CA LEU A 130 -3.94 2.04 -4.75
C LEU A 130 -4.63 1.65 -3.43
N PRO A 131 -5.71 2.33 -2.97
CA PRO A 131 -6.37 1.97 -1.72
C PRO A 131 -6.99 0.56 -1.69
N THR A 132 -7.18 -0.07 -2.84
CA THR A 132 -7.73 -1.44 -2.90
C THR A 132 -6.71 -2.52 -2.60
N ILE A 133 -5.43 -2.17 -2.59
CA ILE A 133 -4.32 -3.10 -2.41
C ILE A 133 -3.35 -2.51 -1.38
N TYR A 134 -3.39 -3.04 -0.15
CA TYR A 134 -2.38 -2.71 0.84
C TYR A 134 -1.17 -3.64 0.70
N PHE A 135 0.03 -3.06 0.66
CA PHE A 135 1.27 -3.83 0.80
C PHE A 135 2.36 -3.01 1.50
N ARG A 136 3.12 -3.69 2.32
CA ARG A 136 4.16 -3.06 3.13
C ARG A 136 5.37 -2.68 2.30
N GLY A 137 5.92 -1.50 2.53
CA GLY A 137 7.17 -1.03 1.93
C GLY A 137 7.00 -0.17 0.68
N LEU A 138 5.78 0.28 0.37
CA LEU A 138 5.52 1.23 -0.70
C LEU A 138 6.21 2.57 -0.47
N ASP A 139 6.17 3.08 0.74
CA ASP A 139 6.85 4.30 1.18
C ASP A 139 8.36 4.23 0.94
N ASN A 140 8.98 3.11 1.32
CA ASN A 140 10.40 2.87 1.07
C ASN A 140 10.72 2.75 -0.43
N LEU A 141 9.86 2.09 -1.20
CA LEU A 141 10.02 2.05 -2.65
C LEU A 141 10.07 3.47 -3.22
N ILE A 142 9.08 4.31 -2.91
CA ILE A 142 8.99 5.68 -3.45
C ILE A 142 10.23 6.49 -3.08
N ALA A 143 10.71 6.37 -1.84
CA ALA A 143 11.88 7.08 -1.35
C ALA A 143 13.19 6.66 -2.05
N THR A 144 13.32 5.40 -2.44
CA THR A 144 14.58 4.82 -2.95
C THR A 144 14.56 4.47 -4.45
N ALA A 145 13.38 4.43 -5.06
CA ALA A 145 13.17 4.02 -6.45
C ALA A 145 14.01 4.78 -7.47
N ARG A 146 14.20 6.10 -7.26
CA ARG A 146 14.99 6.95 -8.16
C ARG A 146 16.43 6.45 -8.31
N SER A 147 17.08 6.07 -7.23
CA SER A 147 18.48 5.59 -7.26
C SER A 147 18.61 4.24 -7.98
N ASN A 148 17.55 3.47 -8.02
CA ASN A 148 17.46 2.16 -8.68
C ASN A 148 16.77 2.22 -10.05
N ARG A 149 16.50 3.43 -10.58
CA ARG A 149 15.88 3.67 -11.88
C ARG A 149 14.48 3.05 -12.02
N VAL A 150 13.71 3.07 -10.93
CA VAL A 150 12.32 2.61 -10.90
C VAL A 150 11.41 3.82 -10.88
N ALA A 151 10.53 3.94 -11.87
CA ALA A 151 9.46 4.93 -11.88
C ALA A 151 8.23 4.36 -11.14
N VAL A 152 7.60 5.17 -10.30
CA VAL A 152 6.40 4.76 -9.56
C VAL A 152 5.26 5.69 -9.92
N CYS A 153 4.13 5.12 -10.36
CA CYS A 153 2.89 5.82 -10.65
C CYS A 153 1.78 5.22 -9.79
N LEU A 154 1.13 6.06 -9.00
CA LEU A 154 0.07 5.66 -8.07
C LEU A 154 -1.23 6.38 -8.44
N GLY A 155 -2.26 5.63 -8.76
CA GLY A 155 -3.62 6.11 -9.02
C GLY A 155 -4.52 5.91 -7.80
N PHE A 156 -5.27 6.94 -7.41
CA PHE A 156 -6.31 6.87 -6.38
C PHE A 156 -7.22 8.10 -6.47
N GLN A 157 -8.39 8.02 -5.85
CA GLN A 157 -9.41 9.05 -5.99
C GLN A 157 -9.30 10.16 -4.94
N ASP A 158 -8.90 9.83 -3.70
CA ASP A 158 -8.86 10.79 -2.61
C ASP A 158 -7.81 10.42 -1.55
N PHE A 159 -7.17 11.42 -0.94
CA PHE A 159 -6.20 11.20 0.14
C PHE A 159 -6.81 10.60 1.40
N SER A 160 -8.10 10.79 1.65
CA SER A 160 -8.77 10.18 2.81
C SER A 160 -8.83 8.67 2.71
N GLN A 161 -9.02 8.12 1.50
CA GLN A 161 -8.94 6.68 1.26
C GLN A 161 -7.54 6.14 1.52
N LEU A 162 -6.52 6.87 1.04
CA LEU A 162 -5.13 6.49 1.28
C LEU A 162 -4.80 6.45 2.79
N ARG A 163 -5.27 7.44 3.56
CA ARG A 163 -5.07 7.49 5.01
C ARG A 163 -5.80 6.38 5.75
N ARG A 164 -7.02 6.04 5.32
CA ARG A 164 -7.78 4.94 5.91
C ARG A 164 -7.04 3.62 5.80
N ASP A 165 -6.41 3.34 4.65
CA ASP A 165 -5.89 2.02 4.34
C ASP A 165 -4.39 1.88 4.65
N TYR A 166 -3.62 2.97 4.54
CA TYR A 166 -2.18 3.01 4.86
C TYR A 166 -1.87 3.68 6.21
N GLY A 167 -2.86 4.30 6.85
CA GLY A 167 -2.68 5.09 8.07
C GLY A 167 -2.06 6.47 7.81
N ASP A 168 -2.17 7.35 8.80
CA ASP A 168 -1.75 8.76 8.68
C ASP A 168 -0.24 8.92 8.42
N LYS A 169 0.59 8.07 8.99
CA LYS A 169 2.05 8.18 8.88
C LYS A 169 2.54 7.80 7.49
N GLU A 170 2.16 6.62 7.00
CA GLU A 170 2.57 6.13 5.68
C GLU A 170 1.99 6.99 4.57
N SER A 171 0.71 7.38 4.64
CA SER A 171 0.08 8.25 3.65
C SER A 171 0.78 9.61 3.55
N LYS A 172 1.17 10.22 4.68
CA LYS A 172 1.94 11.47 4.67
C LYS A 172 3.32 11.31 4.04
N VAL A 173 4.00 10.18 4.26
CA VAL A 173 5.29 9.91 3.59
C VAL A 173 5.08 9.82 2.08
N ILE A 174 4.05 9.09 1.62
CA ILE A 174 3.71 8.99 0.21
C ILE A 174 3.41 10.39 -0.36
N GLU A 175 2.50 11.14 0.27
CA GLU A 175 2.11 12.50 -0.16
C GLU A 175 3.32 13.44 -0.30
N ASN A 176 4.27 13.39 0.63
CA ASN A 176 5.43 14.30 0.66
C ASN A 176 6.58 13.87 -0.27
N THR A 177 6.68 12.57 -0.57
CA THR A 177 7.81 12.02 -1.34
C THR A 177 7.54 12.05 -2.85
N VAL A 178 6.26 12.02 -3.27
CA VAL A 178 5.92 12.11 -4.70
C VAL A 178 6.27 13.48 -5.25
N GLY A 179 7.06 13.49 -6.33
CA GLY A 179 7.53 14.71 -7.00
C GLY A 179 6.47 15.34 -7.89
N ASN A 180 5.69 14.53 -8.61
CA ASN A 180 4.68 14.98 -9.56
C ASN A 180 3.30 14.51 -9.12
N ILE A 181 2.31 15.41 -9.17
CA ILE A 181 0.92 15.09 -8.92
C ILE A 181 0.08 15.58 -10.10
N PHE A 182 -0.70 14.68 -10.66
CA PHE A 182 -1.73 14.98 -11.63
C PHE A 182 -3.08 14.81 -10.95
N SER A 183 -3.89 15.84 -10.94
CA SER A 183 -5.20 15.80 -10.29
C SER A 183 -6.26 16.34 -11.21
N GLY A 184 -7.36 15.62 -11.30
CA GLY A 184 -8.63 16.12 -11.81
C GLY A 184 -9.41 16.85 -10.72
N GLN A 185 -10.74 16.83 -10.83
CA GLN A 185 -11.64 17.37 -9.82
C GLN A 185 -11.53 16.60 -8.51
N VAL A 186 -11.20 17.28 -7.44
CA VAL A 186 -11.22 16.75 -6.07
C VAL A 186 -11.81 17.77 -5.12
N VAL A 187 -12.32 17.32 -4.00
CA VAL A 187 -13.08 18.17 -3.06
C VAL A 187 -12.45 18.19 -1.66
N SER A 188 -12.99 19.03 -0.80
CA SER A 188 -12.70 19.05 0.65
C SER A 188 -11.21 19.16 0.99
N GLU A 189 -10.72 18.27 1.82
CA GLU A 189 -9.33 18.27 2.34
C GLU A 189 -8.29 18.04 1.25
N THR A 190 -8.58 17.17 0.28
CA THR A 190 -7.69 16.90 -0.85
C THR A 190 -7.47 18.15 -1.70
N ALA A 191 -8.52 18.89 -2.02
CA ALA A 191 -8.41 20.16 -2.75
C ALA A 191 -7.59 21.20 -1.98
N LYS A 192 -7.74 21.26 -0.64
CA LYS A 192 -6.95 22.15 0.21
C LYS A 192 -5.48 21.75 0.22
N THR A 193 -5.17 20.46 0.41
CA THR A 193 -3.79 19.95 0.40
C THR A 193 -3.09 20.26 -0.93
N LEU A 194 -3.77 20.08 -2.05
CA LEU A 194 -3.24 20.43 -3.37
C LEU A 194 -3.04 21.95 -3.53
N SER A 195 -3.99 22.75 -3.08
CA SER A 195 -3.87 24.21 -3.08
C SER A 195 -2.66 24.69 -2.28
N ASP A 196 -2.45 24.15 -1.09
CA ASP A 196 -1.30 24.50 -0.24
C ASP A 196 0.03 24.10 -0.88
N ARG A 197 0.05 23.04 -1.68
CA ARG A 197 1.23 22.59 -2.43
C ARG A 197 1.64 23.54 -3.56
N PHE A 198 0.69 24.24 -4.17
CA PHE A 198 0.98 25.31 -5.14
C PHE A 198 1.54 26.55 -4.47
N GLY A 199 1.35 26.69 -3.17
CA GLY A 199 1.83 27.83 -2.40
C GLY A 199 0.92 29.05 -2.46
N LYS A 200 1.43 30.15 -1.93
CA LYS A 200 0.71 31.43 -1.81
C LYS A 200 1.42 32.53 -2.59
N VAL A 201 0.65 33.50 -3.02
CA VAL A 201 1.12 34.67 -3.76
C VAL A 201 0.57 35.94 -3.12
N LEU A 202 1.35 37.03 -3.15
CA LEU A 202 0.91 38.35 -2.73
C LEU A 202 -0.08 38.91 -3.76
N GLN A 203 -1.33 39.04 -3.36
CA GLN A 203 -2.36 39.70 -4.17
C GLN A 203 -2.69 41.07 -3.63
N LYS A 204 -2.78 42.07 -4.53
CA LYS A 204 -3.29 43.38 -4.21
C LYS A 204 -4.83 43.34 -4.35
N ARG A 205 -5.52 43.55 -3.26
CA ARG A 205 -6.97 43.71 -3.24
C ARG A 205 -7.31 45.20 -3.17
N GLN A 206 -8.13 45.61 -4.10
CA GLN A 206 -8.69 46.96 -4.10
C GLN A 206 -10.15 46.90 -3.59
N SER A 207 -10.40 47.51 -2.46
CA SER A 207 -11.74 47.64 -1.90
C SER A 207 -12.23 49.06 -2.13
N MET A 208 -13.40 49.18 -2.73
CA MET A 208 -14.05 50.48 -2.98
C MET A 208 -15.30 50.57 -2.11
N THR A 209 -15.32 51.53 -1.21
CA THR A 209 -16.50 51.85 -0.42
C THR A 209 -17.15 53.09 -1.01
N ILE A 210 -18.41 52.95 -1.42
CA ILE A 210 -19.20 54.06 -1.99
C ILE A 210 -20.27 54.43 -0.97
N ASN A 211 -20.14 55.62 -0.36
CA ASN A 211 -21.17 56.26 0.42
C ASN A 211 -21.88 57.35 -0.42
N ARG A 212 -23.06 57.80 0.02
CA ARG A 212 -23.88 58.76 -0.72
C ARG A 212 -23.12 60.02 -1.20
N ASN A 213 -22.07 60.44 -0.48
CA ASN A 213 -21.32 61.66 -0.76
C ASN A 213 -19.79 61.43 -0.92
N ASP A 214 -19.28 60.18 -0.76
CA ASP A 214 -17.83 59.95 -0.81
C ASP A 214 -17.47 58.58 -1.38
N LYS A 215 -16.37 58.55 -2.14
CA LYS A 215 -15.75 57.31 -2.64
C LYS A 215 -14.39 57.14 -1.98
N SER A 216 -14.24 56.13 -1.16
CA SER A 216 -12.92 55.79 -0.65
C SER A 216 -12.41 54.48 -1.26
N THR A 217 -11.18 54.48 -1.72
CA THR A 217 -10.51 53.32 -2.25
C THR A 217 -9.36 52.93 -1.32
N SER A 218 -9.43 51.73 -0.77
CA SER A 218 -8.32 51.16 0.00
C SER A 218 -7.63 50.05 -0.78
N ILE A 219 -6.31 50.07 -0.80
CA ILE A 219 -5.48 49.04 -1.40
C ILE A 219 -4.84 48.27 -0.25
N SER A 220 -5.15 46.98 -0.14
CA SER A 220 -4.51 46.06 0.81
C SER A 220 -3.73 44.98 0.05
N THR A 221 -2.63 44.58 0.62
CA THR A 221 -1.84 43.45 0.08
C THR A 221 -2.04 42.27 1.01
N GLN A 222 -2.50 41.14 0.48
CA GLN A 222 -2.77 39.94 1.25
C GLN A 222 -2.14 38.74 0.58
N MET A 223 -1.69 37.78 1.39
CA MET A 223 -1.20 36.47 0.91
C MET A 223 -2.41 35.57 0.64
N ASP A 224 -2.65 35.28 -0.62
CA ASP A 224 -3.73 34.38 -1.05
C ASP A 224 -3.14 33.12 -1.72
N SER A 225 -3.88 32.03 -1.71
CA SER A 225 -3.47 30.80 -2.41
C SER A 225 -3.30 31.07 -3.91
N LEU A 226 -2.19 30.60 -4.50
CA LEU A 226 -1.93 30.73 -5.94
C LEU A 226 -3.07 30.11 -6.76
N ILE A 227 -3.49 28.91 -6.36
CA ILE A 227 -4.67 28.23 -6.89
C ILE A 227 -5.61 27.93 -5.71
N PRO A 228 -6.74 28.66 -5.60
CA PRO A 228 -7.70 28.40 -4.50
C PRO A 228 -8.30 27.01 -4.57
N PRO A 229 -8.62 26.37 -3.42
CA PRO A 229 -9.26 25.05 -3.40
C PRO A 229 -10.54 24.97 -4.23
N SER A 230 -11.30 26.07 -4.28
CA SER A 230 -12.53 26.18 -5.09
C SER A 230 -12.29 26.01 -6.59
N LYS A 231 -11.14 26.45 -7.11
CA LYS A 231 -10.79 26.21 -8.52
C LYS A 231 -10.53 24.74 -8.80
N ILE A 232 -9.88 24.03 -7.88
CA ILE A 232 -9.61 22.60 -8.00
C ILE A 232 -10.91 21.80 -7.90
N SER A 233 -11.80 22.18 -6.98
CA SER A 233 -13.09 21.51 -6.79
C SER A 233 -14.10 21.75 -7.92
N ASN A 234 -13.90 22.81 -8.72
CA ASN A 234 -14.75 23.15 -9.85
C ASN A 234 -14.19 22.74 -11.21
N LEU A 235 -13.13 21.91 -11.24
CA LEU A 235 -12.67 21.32 -12.48
C LEU A 235 -13.76 20.44 -13.11
N THR A 236 -13.84 20.43 -14.42
CA THR A 236 -14.81 19.59 -15.14
C THR A 236 -14.39 18.12 -15.04
N GLN A 237 -15.33 17.25 -14.75
CA GLN A 237 -15.11 15.83 -14.68
C GLN A 237 -14.64 15.29 -16.05
N GLY A 238 -13.54 14.56 -16.07
CA GLY A 238 -13.01 13.98 -17.32
C GLY A 238 -12.09 14.87 -18.15
N MET A 239 -11.62 15.99 -17.59
CA MET A 239 -10.54 16.82 -18.15
C MET A 239 -9.22 16.54 -17.47
#